data_df597dfafd8932696953fd0a2cd8aef9
#
_entry.id   df597dfafd8932696953fd0a2cd8aef9
#
_cell.length_a   1.000
_cell.length_b   1.000
_cell.length_c   1.000
_cell.angle_alpha   90.00
_cell.angle_beta   90.00
_cell.angle_gamma   90.00
#
_symmetry.space_group_name_H-M   'P 1'
#
loop_
_entity.id
_entity.type
_entity.pdbx_description
1 polymer ?
#
loop_
_entity_poly.entity_id
_entity_poly.type
_entity_poly.pdbx_seq_one_letter_code
_entity_poly.pdbx_strand_id
1 'polypeptide(L)'
;MKTVCLFSDGSCLDNPWPGGWAYILEYGEHKKTASGGEAHTTNNQMELRAAIEGLKALKQPCRVKLYTDSSYVANAVNAWLEGWVKKNFKNVKNVPLWQEYLSASEPHEVEAIWVKGHAGHPQNEL
;
A
#
# COMPACT_ATOMS: atom_id res chain seq x y z
N MET A 1 14.19 10.13 12.31
CA MET A 1 12.93 9.52 11.78
C MET A 1 12.98 8.02 12.03
N LYS A 2 11.94 7.47 12.64
CA LYS A 2 11.88 6.03 12.89
C LYS A 2 11.69 5.27 11.57
N THR A 3 12.28 4.08 11.49
CA THR A 3 12.08 3.19 10.35
C THR A 3 11.06 2.13 10.75
N VAL A 4 9.98 2.01 9.97
CA VAL A 4 8.95 1.01 10.20
C VAL A 4 8.81 0.13 8.96
N CYS A 5 8.37 -1.10 9.17
CA CYS A 5 8.04 -2.02 8.09
C CYS A 5 6.52 -2.09 7.98
N LEU A 6 6.03 -1.91 6.76
CA LEU A 6 4.60 -1.99 6.46
C LEU A 6 4.40 -3.12 5.46
N PHE A 7 3.68 -4.14 5.86
CA PHE A 7 3.34 -5.27 5.00
C PHE A 7 1.89 -5.09 4.58
N SER A 8 1.65 -4.98 3.28
CA SER A 8 0.31 -4.75 2.77
C SER A 8 -0.14 -5.91 1.88
N ASP A 9 -1.42 -6.25 1.95
CA ASP A 9 -2.00 -7.30 1.14
C ASP A 9 -3.43 -6.94 0.80
N GLY A 10 -3.83 -7.23 -0.43
CA GLY A 10 -5.18 -6.98 -0.87
C GLY A 10 -5.55 -7.92 -1.99
N SER A 11 -6.81 -8.30 -2.04
CA SER A 11 -7.30 -9.19 -3.08
C SER A 11 -8.79 -9.01 -3.27
N CYS A 12 -9.30 -9.47 -4.39
CA CYS A 12 -10.73 -9.59 -4.57
C CYS A 12 -11.04 -10.93 -5.22
N LEU A 13 -12.25 -11.45 -4.96
CA LEU A 13 -12.63 -12.78 -5.41
C LEU A 13 -12.67 -12.87 -6.92
N ASP A 14 -13.32 -11.89 -7.54
CA ASP A 14 -13.38 -11.72 -8.98
C ASP A 14 -13.31 -10.23 -9.24
N ASN A 15 -12.81 -9.84 -10.38
CA ASN A 15 -12.61 -8.44 -10.70
C ASN A 15 -13.73 -7.94 -11.63
N PRO A 16 -14.63 -6.99 -11.23
CA PRO A 16 -14.73 -6.31 -9.95
C PRO A 16 -15.75 -6.97 -9.02
N TRP A 17 -15.33 -7.41 -7.87
CA TRP A 17 -16.22 -8.06 -6.91
C TRP A 17 -15.77 -7.74 -5.48
N PRO A 18 -16.42 -8.32 -4.47
CA PRO A 18 -16.00 -8.07 -3.09
C PRO A 18 -14.53 -8.39 -2.88
N GLY A 19 -13.85 -7.51 -2.20
CA GLY A 19 -12.45 -7.69 -1.90
C GLY A 19 -12.11 -7.24 -0.50
N GLY A 20 -10.89 -7.52 -0.10
CA GLY A 20 -10.41 -7.17 1.22
C GLY A 20 -8.97 -6.70 1.18
N TRP A 21 -8.61 -5.95 2.20
CA TRP A 21 -7.25 -5.47 2.39
C TRP A 21 -6.84 -5.70 3.84
N ALA A 22 -5.53 -5.82 4.04
CA ALA A 22 -4.97 -5.97 5.37
C ALA A 22 -3.58 -5.37 5.39
N TYR A 23 -3.14 -4.90 6.57
CA TYR A 23 -1.77 -4.48 6.74
C TYR A 23 -1.23 -4.91 8.09
N ILE A 24 0.10 -5.02 8.16
CA ILE A 24 0.84 -5.25 9.38
C ILE A 24 1.92 -4.18 9.45
N LEU A 25 1.92 -3.41 10.54
CA LEU A 25 2.98 -2.43 10.82
C LEU A 25 3.88 -3.00 11.90
N GLU A 26 5.19 -2.96 11.66
CA GLU A 26 6.17 -3.42 12.64
C GLU A 26 7.22 -2.36 12.91
N TYR A 27 7.46 -2.11 14.19
CA TYR A 27 8.54 -1.26 14.66
C TYR A 27 9.13 -1.88 15.92
N GLY A 28 10.35 -2.44 15.81
CA GLY A 28 10.95 -3.17 16.90
C GLY A 28 10.07 -4.34 17.32
N GLU A 29 9.64 -4.35 18.57
CA GLU A 29 8.75 -5.39 19.08
C GLU A 29 7.27 -5.02 18.96
N HIS A 30 6.97 -3.80 18.51
CA HIS A 30 5.60 -3.33 18.35
C HIS A 30 5.03 -3.79 17.02
N LYS A 31 3.80 -4.27 17.05
CA LYS A 31 3.10 -4.73 15.86
C LYS A 31 1.67 -4.25 15.90
N LYS A 32 1.19 -3.70 14.79
CA LYS A 32 -0.20 -3.29 14.64
C LYS A 32 -0.75 -3.87 13.35
N THR A 33 -1.94 -4.44 13.43
CA THR A 33 -2.61 -5.01 12.26
C THR A 33 -4.01 -4.43 12.12
N ALA A 34 -4.49 -4.38 10.88
CA ALA A 34 -5.88 -4.03 10.60
C ALA A 34 -6.27 -4.59 9.26
N SER A 35 -7.57 -4.69 9.04
CA SER A 35 -8.13 -5.19 7.79
C SER A 35 -9.48 -4.55 7.53
N GLY A 36 -9.92 -4.64 6.28
CA GLY A 36 -11.23 -4.13 5.88
C GLY A 36 -11.64 -4.75 4.56
N GLY A 37 -12.79 -4.35 4.06
CA GLY A 37 -13.30 -4.88 2.80
C GLY A 37 -14.17 -3.88 2.07
N GLU A 38 -14.40 -4.15 0.78
CA GLU A 38 -15.28 -3.34 -0.05
C GLU A 38 -16.10 -4.26 -0.95
N ALA A 39 -17.34 -3.86 -1.21
CA ALA A 39 -18.27 -4.68 -1.98
C ALA A 39 -17.93 -4.73 -3.47
N HIS A 40 -17.44 -3.63 -4.02
CA HIS A 40 -17.07 -3.53 -5.43
C HIS A 40 -15.68 -2.93 -5.56
N THR A 41 -14.72 -3.75 -5.94
CA THR A 41 -13.34 -3.32 -5.99
C THR A 41 -12.53 -4.19 -6.96
N THR A 42 -11.25 -3.88 -7.09
CA THR A 42 -10.30 -4.67 -7.88
C THR A 42 -9.11 -5.06 -7.02
N ASN A 43 -8.33 -6.03 -7.48
CA ASN A 43 -7.10 -6.42 -6.80
C ASN A 43 -6.17 -5.22 -6.58
N ASN A 44 -5.95 -4.43 -7.63
CA ASN A 44 -5.06 -3.27 -7.53
C ASN A 44 -5.57 -2.24 -6.53
N GLN A 45 -6.88 -2.01 -6.49
CA GLN A 45 -7.47 -1.08 -5.52
C GLN A 45 -7.27 -1.57 -4.09
N MET A 46 -7.45 -2.86 -3.84
CA MET A 46 -7.28 -3.42 -2.50
C MET A 46 -5.81 -3.41 -2.07
N GLU A 47 -4.89 -3.70 -2.98
CA GLU A 47 -3.46 -3.61 -2.69
C GLU A 47 -3.08 -2.18 -2.29
N LEU A 48 -3.57 -1.20 -3.05
CA LEU A 48 -3.29 0.20 -2.77
C LEU A 48 -3.97 0.66 -1.48
N ARG A 49 -5.21 0.23 -1.24
CA ARG A 49 -5.94 0.57 -0.02
C ARG A 49 -5.20 0.08 1.22
N ALA A 50 -4.64 -1.13 1.19
CA ALA A 50 -3.88 -1.65 2.31
C ALA A 50 -2.68 -0.75 2.64
N ALA A 51 -1.96 -0.30 1.63
CA ALA A 51 -0.83 0.61 1.83
C ALA A 51 -1.28 1.95 2.42
N ILE A 52 -2.35 2.52 1.87
CA ILE A 52 -2.89 3.80 2.35
C ILE A 52 -3.30 3.71 3.82
N GLU A 53 -4.06 2.69 4.18
CA GLU A 53 -4.54 2.54 5.54
C GLU A 53 -3.39 2.32 6.53
N GLY A 54 -2.37 1.56 6.12
CA GLY A 54 -1.18 1.40 6.94
C GLY A 54 -0.44 2.71 7.19
N LEU A 55 -0.27 3.51 6.15
CA LEU A 55 0.38 4.82 6.29
C LEU A 55 -0.44 5.76 7.19
N LYS A 56 -1.75 5.75 7.05
CA LYS A 56 -2.63 6.59 7.87
C LYS A 56 -2.60 6.21 9.35
N ALA A 57 -2.22 4.99 9.66
CA ALA A 57 -2.13 4.54 11.04
C ALA A 57 -0.89 5.07 11.77
N LEU A 58 0.09 5.60 11.05
CA LEU A 58 1.29 6.16 11.64
C LEU A 58 1.00 7.53 12.24
N LYS A 59 1.48 7.75 13.47
CA LYS A 59 1.17 8.98 14.22
C LYS A 59 2.27 10.03 14.16
N GLN A 60 3.40 9.70 13.54
CA GLN A 60 4.53 10.61 13.41
C GLN A 60 5.27 10.31 12.12
N PRO A 61 6.06 11.26 11.61
CA PRO A 61 6.83 11.02 10.39
C PRO A 61 7.74 9.81 10.55
N CYS A 62 7.74 8.93 9.56
CA CYS A 62 8.50 7.69 9.58
C CYS A 62 9.17 7.45 8.24
N ARG A 63 10.28 6.70 8.27
CA ARG A 63 10.81 6.07 7.08
C ARG A 63 10.13 4.72 6.97
N VAL A 64 9.42 4.50 5.88
CA VAL A 64 8.56 3.32 5.72
C VAL A 64 9.11 2.41 4.63
N LYS A 65 9.35 1.15 5.00
CA LYS A 65 9.62 0.10 4.02
C LYS A 65 8.31 -0.62 3.78
N LEU A 66 7.74 -0.39 2.60
CA LEU A 66 6.45 -0.96 2.21
C LEU A 66 6.70 -2.25 1.43
N TYR A 67 6.37 -3.38 2.04
CA TYR A 67 6.49 -4.69 1.40
C TYR A 67 5.14 -5.04 0.78
N THR A 68 5.15 -5.29 -0.52
CA THR A 68 3.93 -5.60 -1.28
C THR A 68 4.23 -6.65 -2.34
N ASP A 69 3.27 -7.53 -2.59
CA ASP A 69 3.38 -8.48 -3.71
C ASP A 69 2.78 -7.91 -5.00
N SER A 70 2.26 -6.68 -4.94
CA SER A 70 1.73 -6.00 -6.11
C SER A 70 2.83 -5.25 -6.86
N SER A 71 3.19 -5.73 -8.04
CA SER A 71 4.14 -5.00 -8.88
C SER A 71 3.58 -3.63 -9.30
N TYR A 72 2.26 -3.53 -9.45
CA TYR A 72 1.60 -2.27 -9.75
C TYR A 72 1.89 -1.22 -8.67
N VAL A 73 1.67 -1.56 -7.39
CA VAL A 73 1.91 -0.64 -6.28
C VAL A 73 3.40 -0.33 -6.16
N ALA A 74 4.26 -1.35 -6.22
CA ALA A 74 5.70 -1.15 -6.06
C ALA A 74 6.27 -0.24 -7.15
N ASN A 75 5.91 -0.48 -8.41
CA ASN A 75 6.41 0.32 -9.52
C ASN A 75 5.88 1.74 -9.47
N ALA A 76 4.61 1.90 -9.11
CA ALA A 76 4.02 3.23 -9.03
C ALA A 76 4.71 4.07 -7.95
N VAL A 77 4.88 3.52 -6.76
CA VAL A 77 5.49 4.24 -5.64
C VAL A 77 6.95 4.61 -5.96
N ASN A 78 7.71 3.67 -6.52
CA ASN A 78 9.14 3.87 -6.71
C ASN A 78 9.50 4.63 -8.00
N ALA A 79 8.63 4.58 -9.03
CA ALA A 79 9.04 5.10 -10.34
C ALA A 79 7.99 5.97 -11.02
N TRP A 80 6.70 5.62 -11.00
CA TRP A 80 5.72 6.26 -11.87
C TRP A 80 5.02 7.47 -11.25
N LEU A 81 4.86 7.47 -9.93
CA LEU A 81 4.00 8.43 -9.24
C LEU A 81 4.44 9.87 -9.46
N GLU A 82 5.75 10.12 -9.40
CA GLU A 82 6.28 11.47 -9.61
C GLU A 82 5.92 12.02 -10.99
N GLY A 83 6.03 11.18 -12.02
CA GLY A 83 5.64 11.56 -13.38
C GLY A 83 4.15 11.79 -13.49
N TRP A 84 3.34 10.97 -12.82
CA TRP A 84 1.89 11.15 -12.82
C TRP A 84 1.48 12.49 -12.21
N VAL A 85 2.12 12.86 -11.11
CA VAL A 85 1.86 14.15 -10.47
C VAL A 85 2.19 15.30 -11.41
N LYS A 86 3.33 15.23 -12.08
CA LYS A 86 3.75 16.26 -13.03
C LYS A 86 2.78 16.42 -14.19
N LYS A 87 2.10 15.36 -14.59
CA LYS A 87 1.13 15.36 -15.67
C LYS A 87 -0.29 15.50 -15.18
N ASN A 88 -0.48 15.83 -13.92
CA ASN A 88 -1.79 16.01 -13.29
C ASN A 88 -2.66 14.76 -13.46
N PHE A 89 -2.06 13.58 -13.35
CA PHE A 89 -2.72 12.26 -13.44
C PHE A 89 -3.44 12.01 -14.77
N LYS A 90 -2.97 12.61 -15.85
CA LYS A 90 -3.58 12.39 -17.16
C LYS A 90 -3.44 10.92 -17.56
N ASN A 91 -4.57 10.30 -17.93
CA ASN A 91 -4.65 8.90 -18.36
C ASN A 91 -4.20 7.89 -17.31
N VAL A 92 -4.25 8.25 -16.03
CA VAL A 92 -3.93 7.36 -14.93
C VAL A 92 -5.21 6.77 -14.36
N LYS A 93 -5.17 5.48 -14.01
CA LYS A 93 -6.28 4.81 -13.34
C LYS A 93 -6.18 4.99 -11.83
N ASN A 94 -7.32 4.86 -11.14
CA ASN A 94 -7.37 4.91 -9.68
C ASN A 94 -6.87 6.24 -9.11
N VAL A 95 -7.12 7.33 -9.83
CA VAL A 95 -6.63 8.65 -9.42
C VAL A 95 -7.06 9.04 -8.01
N PRO A 96 -8.34 8.86 -7.58
CA PRO A 96 -8.72 9.22 -6.22
C PRO A 96 -7.91 8.47 -5.16
N LEU A 97 -7.60 7.19 -5.40
CA LEU A 97 -6.79 6.41 -4.47
C LEU A 97 -5.34 6.90 -4.44
N TRP A 98 -4.78 7.23 -5.60
CA TRP A 98 -3.41 7.75 -5.64
C TRP A 98 -3.30 9.12 -4.99
N GLN A 99 -4.33 9.94 -5.11
CA GLN A 99 -4.36 11.23 -4.41
C GLN A 99 -4.43 11.02 -2.90
N GLU A 100 -5.21 10.04 -2.46
CA GLU A 100 -5.27 9.68 -1.05
C GLU A 100 -3.92 9.13 -0.56
N TYR A 101 -3.25 8.31 -1.39
CA TYR A 101 -1.92 7.82 -1.09
C TYR A 101 -0.94 8.98 -0.89
N LEU A 102 -0.98 9.98 -1.77
CA LEU A 102 -0.08 11.13 -1.66
C LEU A 102 -0.29 11.87 -0.33
N SER A 103 -1.54 12.07 0.07
CA SER A 103 -1.84 12.70 1.35
C SER A 103 -1.32 11.86 2.52
N ALA A 104 -1.54 10.56 2.47
CA ALA A 104 -1.14 9.66 3.54
C ALA A 104 0.38 9.52 3.65
N SER A 105 1.09 9.59 2.54
CA SER A 105 2.54 9.40 2.50
C SER A 105 3.33 10.68 2.67
N GLU A 106 2.67 11.84 2.57
CA GLU A 106 3.36 13.14 2.56
C GLU A 106 4.31 13.34 3.74
N PRO A 107 3.94 13.03 5.00
CA PRO A 107 4.89 13.23 6.10
C PRO A 107 5.98 12.16 6.20
N HIS A 108 5.94 11.15 5.35
CA HIS A 108 6.82 9.99 5.45
C HIS A 108 7.76 9.88 4.26
N GLU A 109 8.83 9.08 4.43
CA GLU A 109 9.67 8.64 3.32
C GLU A 109 9.33 7.18 3.05
N VAL A 110 8.74 6.89 1.89
CA VAL A 110 8.26 5.54 1.57
C VAL A 110 9.10 4.93 0.46
N GLU A 111 9.61 3.74 0.72
CA GLU A 111 10.26 2.90 -0.28
C GLU A 111 9.44 1.63 -0.40
N ALA A 112 9.00 1.29 -1.61
CA ALA A 112 8.27 0.04 -1.83
C ALA A 112 9.25 -1.07 -2.20
N ILE A 113 9.02 -2.25 -1.60
CA ILE A 113 9.84 -3.44 -1.85
C ILE A 113 8.90 -4.52 -2.34
N TRP A 114 9.10 -4.94 -3.60
CA TRP A 114 8.26 -5.98 -4.17
C TRP A 114 8.70 -7.34 -3.65
N VAL A 115 7.72 -8.13 -3.18
CA VAL A 115 7.95 -9.50 -2.73
C VAL A 115 7.08 -10.43 -3.57
N LYS A 116 7.66 -11.50 -4.06
CA LYS A 116 6.99 -12.37 -5.02
C LYS A 116 5.97 -13.25 -4.31
N GLY A 117 4.67 -13.03 -4.63
CA GLY A 117 3.59 -13.93 -4.25
C GLY A 117 3.62 -14.40 -2.80
N HIS A 118 3.86 -13.48 -1.86
CA HIS A 118 4.04 -13.77 -0.43
C HIS A 118 5.27 -14.61 -0.11
N ALA A 119 6.00 -15.07 -1.12
CA ALA A 119 7.16 -15.94 -0.91
C ALA A 119 8.27 -15.18 -0.18
N GLY A 120 8.85 -15.81 0.83
CA GLY A 120 9.95 -15.22 1.57
C GLY A 120 9.55 -14.17 2.58
N HIS A 121 8.24 -13.97 2.80
CA HIS A 121 7.79 -12.99 3.78
C HIS A 121 6.60 -13.52 4.57
N PRO A 122 6.83 -14.13 5.76
CA PRO A 122 5.77 -14.78 6.53
C PRO A 122 4.56 -13.92 6.84
N GLN A 123 4.74 -12.61 7.07
CA GLN A 123 3.65 -11.72 7.39
C GLN A 123 2.65 -11.59 6.25
N ASN A 124 3.08 -11.78 5.01
CA ASN A 124 2.20 -11.68 3.86
C ASN A 124 1.57 -13.02 3.47
N GLU A 125 1.89 -14.08 4.17
CA GLU A 125 1.30 -15.39 3.92
C GLU A 125 0.02 -15.62 4.71
N LEU A 126 -0.38 -14.66 5.51
CA LEU A 126 -1.61 -14.73 6.28
C LEU A 126 -2.81 -14.40 5.41
#